data_b8586145a57666f883a83bb81ad20675
#
_entry.id   b8586145a57666f883a83bb81ad20675
#
_cell.length_a   1.000
_cell.length_b   1.000
_cell.length_c   1.000
_cell.angle_alpha   90.00
_cell.angle_beta   90.00
_cell.angle_gamma   90.00
#
_symmetry.space_group_name_H-M   'P 1'
#
loop_
_entity.id
_entity.type
_entity.pdbx_description
1 polymer ?
#
loop_
_entity_poly.entity_id
_entity_poly.type
_entity_poly.pdbx_seq_one_letter_code
_entity_poly.pdbx_strand_id
1 'polypeptide(L)'
;KSMLILLGFTSMVIFYLSATKPEPELLVMEEKVWPVSALIIKYADVQPQLKLFGEILSSRRSELRAFVGGQVIQVSDNFKEGAVVKEGELLLTIDDFEYRNDVVEEEAKNEILKRDFERADELFNQGNISEQFRDNALLEKTQQEIVLAEAEKDLRDTRLYAPYDGVINDISASLGKQVSTFNDKVAEIIDIKNLEVRFSLSKAQYGRLVEDDLSVIGRPVSIQWTAGKKTIPFRAIISRIGAEITSNTGGVDVFADLLLGDNQISLIRPGAFVRLSVPDKTYKAVIVVPDTSVYEDSYVFVIKESRLEKRYIEILGYDGSNVLIVAKESSELKDGDQVIINQLREAGVGVKVNAL
;
A
#
# COMPACT_ATOMS: atom_id res chain seq x y z
N LYS A 1 91.83 28.24 -53.50
CA LYS A 1 91.09 29.54 -53.33
C LYS A 1 89.56 29.37 -53.53
N SER A 2 89.08 28.48 -54.39
CA SER A 2 87.63 28.24 -54.65
C SER A 2 86.90 27.61 -53.46
N MET A 3 87.55 26.77 -52.66
CA MET A 3 86.95 26.09 -51.52
C MET A 3 86.65 27.06 -50.33
N LEU A 4 87.46 28.12 -50.14
CA LEU A 4 87.23 29.15 -49.14
C LEU A 4 86.01 30.06 -49.46
N ILE A 5 85.82 30.35 -50.78
CA ILE A 5 84.72 31.14 -51.26
C ILE A 5 83.39 30.34 -51.13
N LEU A 6 83.42 29.04 -51.37
CA LEU A 6 82.24 28.14 -51.22
C LEU A 6 81.81 28.07 -49.74
N LEU A 7 82.80 27.98 -48.80
CA LEU A 7 82.53 27.93 -47.36
C LEU A 7 81.99 29.26 -46.81
N GLY A 8 82.48 30.43 -47.37
CA GLY A 8 81.94 31.73 -47.07
C GLY A 8 80.51 31.94 -47.52
N PHE A 9 80.21 31.43 -48.74
CA PHE A 9 78.87 31.53 -49.28
C PHE A 9 77.86 30.66 -48.55
N THR A 10 78.20 29.41 -48.16
CA THR A 10 77.35 28.53 -47.37
C THR A 10 77.07 29.09 -45.97
N SER A 11 78.08 29.68 -45.32
CA SER A 11 77.98 30.37 -44.03
C SER A 11 77.02 31.59 -44.10
N MET A 12 77.12 32.37 -45.18
CA MET A 12 76.25 33.53 -45.41
C MET A 12 74.78 33.10 -45.68
N VAL A 13 74.58 32.05 -46.43
CA VAL A 13 73.23 31.46 -46.69
C VAL A 13 72.59 30.89 -45.42
N ILE A 14 73.42 30.23 -44.57
CA ILE A 14 72.90 29.71 -43.28
C ILE A 14 72.52 30.85 -42.35
N PHE A 15 73.38 31.88 -42.32
CA PHE A 15 73.13 33.10 -41.52
C PHE A 15 71.85 33.81 -41.97
N TYR A 16 71.69 33.98 -43.29
CA TYR A 16 70.47 34.56 -43.90
C TYR A 16 69.23 33.78 -43.59
N LEU A 17 69.23 32.40 -43.72
CA LEU A 17 68.14 31.52 -43.38
C LEU A 17 67.83 31.50 -41.89
N SER A 18 68.87 31.69 -41.03
CA SER A 18 68.65 31.77 -39.58
C SER A 18 68.05 33.12 -39.16
N ALA A 19 68.45 34.22 -39.83
CA ALA A 19 67.95 35.58 -39.57
C ALA A 19 66.51 35.81 -40.13
N THR A 20 66.12 35.05 -41.15
CA THR A 20 64.79 35.16 -41.76
C THR A 20 63.81 34.08 -41.28
N LYS A 21 64.17 33.30 -40.24
CA LYS A 21 63.20 32.41 -39.61
C LYS A 21 62.03 33.25 -39.04
N PRO A 22 60.80 33.09 -39.54
CA PRO A 22 59.66 33.74 -38.90
C PRO A 22 59.61 33.24 -37.45
N GLU A 23 59.55 34.16 -36.48
CA GLU A 23 59.20 33.82 -35.11
C GLU A 23 57.87 33.06 -35.16
N PRO A 24 57.78 31.89 -34.51
CA PRO A 24 56.49 31.19 -34.44
C PRO A 24 55.51 32.11 -33.69
N GLU A 25 54.53 32.61 -34.42
CA GLU A 25 53.39 33.26 -33.79
C GLU A 25 52.83 32.25 -32.77
N LEU A 26 52.89 32.58 -31.48
CA LEU A 26 52.21 31.88 -30.43
C LEU A 26 50.71 31.93 -30.81
N LEU A 27 50.24 30.86 -31.43
CA LEU A 27 48.81 30.67 -31.62
C LEU A 27 48.22 30.71 -30.20
N VAL A 28 47.59 31.81 -29.86
CA VAL A 28 46.76 31.92 -28.69
C VAL A 28 45.63 30.92 -28.94
N MET A 29 45.75 29.70 -28.43
CA MET A 29 44.66 28.74 -28.43
C MET A 29 43.51 29.41 -27.69
N GLU A 30 42.49 29.83 -28.45
CA GLU A 30 41.25 30.28 -27.80
C GLU A 30 40.73 29.13 -26.95
N GLU A 31 40.63 29.40 -25.64
CA GLU A 31 40.11 28.41 -24.69
C GLU A 31 38.70 28.05 -25.08
N LYS A 32 38.45 26.76 -25.33
CA LYS A 32 37.15 26.26 -25.73
C LYS A 32 36.12 26.52 -24.61
N VAL A 33 35.08 27.26 -24.92
CA VAL A 33 33.98 27.57 -24.02
C VAL A 33 32.84 26.59 -24.28
N TRP A 34 32.40 25.87 -23.25
CA TRP A 34 31.34 24.89 -23.34
C TRP A 34 30.00 25.50 -22.94
N PRO A 35 28.96 25.40 -23.77
CA PRO A 35 27.63 25.79 -23.38
C PRO A 35 27.07 24.76 -22.37
N VAL A 36 26.54 25.24 -21.27
CA VAL A 36 25.99 24.42 -20.20
C VAL A 36 24.63 24.93 -19.76
N SER A 37 23.73 24.04 -19.40
CA SER A 37 22.51 24.37 -18.68
C SER A 37 22.80 24.38 -17.21
N ALA A 38 22.40 25.43 -16.51
CA ALA A 38 22.63 25.59 -15.08
C ALA A 38 21.32 25.76 -14.32
N LEU A 39 21.29 25.24 -13.12
CA LEU A 39 20.20 25.41 -12.15
C LEU A 39 20.70 26.27 -10.99
N ILE A 40 19.95 27.32 -10.68
CA ILE A 40 20.19 28.10 -9.45
C ILE A 40 19.65 27.30 -8.27
N ILE A 41 20.53 26.89 -7.39
CA ILE A 41 20.17 26.09 -6.22
C ILE A 41 19.65 26.95 -5.06
N LYS A 42 18.77 26.34 -4.26
CA LYS A 42 18.26 26.87 -3.00
C LYS A 42 18.10 25.74 -2.00
N TYR A 43 18.39 26.02 -0.76
CA TYR A 43 18.05 25.12 0.34
C TYR A 43 16.54 25.17 0.61
N ALA A 44 15.92 24.02 0.73
CA ALA A 44 14.50 23.88 1.04
C ALA A 44 14.24 22.63 1.88
N ASP A 45 13.14 22.63 2.61
CA ASP A 45 12.63 21.41 3.21
C ASP A 45 11.81 20.68 2.16
N VAL A 46 12.11 19.41 1.94
CA VAL A 46 11.51 18.58 0.88
C VAL A 46 11.00 17.29 1.45
N GLN A 47 9.74 16.96 1.12
CA GLN A 47 9.11 15.68 1.44
C GLN A 47 8.81 14.92 0.15
N PRO A 48 9.67 13.98 -0.25
CA PRO A 48 9.47 13.17 -1.44
C PRO A 48 8.21 12.32 -1.36
N GLN A 49 7.74 11.86 -2.52
CA GLN A 49 6.59 10.97 -2.60
C GLN A 49 7.04 9.57 -3.01
N LEU A 50 6.82 8.60 -2.15
CA LEU A 50 7.02 7.18 -2.47
C LEU A 50 5.93 6.75 -3.46
N LYS A 51 6.33 6.43 -4.70
CA LYS A 51 5.42 5.89 -5.74
C LYS A 51 5.41 4.38 -5.63
N LEU A 52 4.27 3.83 -5.30
CA LEU A 52 4.08 2.41 -5.01
C LEU A 52 2.88 1.86 -5.77
N PHE A 53 2.73 0.55 -5.72
CA PHE A 53 1.56 -0.16 -6.21
C PHE A 53 0.92 -0.91 -5.05
N GLY A 54 -0.40 -1.05 -5.11
CA GLY A 54 -1.16 -1.79 -4.11
C GLY A 54 -2.39 -2.44 -4.71
N GLU A 55 -3.03 -3.25 -3.89
CA GLU A 55 -4.26 -3.96 -4.21
C GLU A 55 -5.36 -3.52 -3.26
N ILE A 56 -6.53 -3.24 -3.81
CA ILE A 56 -7.72 -2.94 -3.02
C ILE A 56 -8.28 -4.23 -2.45
N LEU A 57 -8.47 -4.26 -1.15
CA LEU A 57 -9.06 -5.38 -0.43
C LEU A 57 -10.36 -4.93 0.23
N SER A 58 -11.23 -5.90 0.49
CA SER A 58 -12.37 -5.71 1.39
C SER A 58 -11.90 -5.97 2.83
N SER A 59 -12.31 -5.14 3.76
CA SER A 59 -12.03 -5.36 5.19
C SER A 59 -12.78 -6.56 5.76
N ARG A 60 -13.91 -6.95 5.13
CA ARG A 60 -14.72 -8.11 5.53
C ARG A 60 -15.13 -8.92 4.32
N ARG A 61 -14.75 -10.18 4.34
CA ARG A 61 -15.13 -11.19 3.35
C ARG A 61 -15.48 -12.46 4.11
N SER A 62 -16.67 -13.01 3.92
CA SER A 62 -17.14 -14.17 4.65
C SER A 62 -17.77 -15.21 3.72
N GLU A 63 -17.38 -16.45 3.90
CA GLU A 63 -18.11 -17.57 3.33
C GLU A 63 -19.38 -17.81 4.15
N LEU A 64 -20.53 -17.79 3.50
CA LEU A 64 -21.80 -18.18 4.06
C LEU A 64 -21.92 -19.70 3.94
N ARG A 65 -22.17 -20.37 5.06
CA ARG A 65 -22.34 -21.81 5.14
C ARG A 65 -23.70 -22.13 5.76
N ALA A 66 -24.28 -23.28 5.39
CA ALA A 66 -25.48 -23.77 6.05
C ALA A 66 -25.17 -24.20 7.48
N PHE A 67 -25.91 -23.70 8.46
CA PHE A 67 -25.77 -24.11 9.86
C PHE A 67 -26.44 -25.43 10.15
N VAL A 68 -27.49 -25.74 9.38
CA VAL A 68 -28.25 -26.99 9.46
C VAL A 68 -28.34 -27.66 8.08
N GLY A 69 -28.57 -28.99 8.04
CA GLY A 69 -28.71 -29.75 6.81
C GLY A 69 -30.14 -29.75 6.29
N GLY A 70 -30.31 -29.93 4.99
CA GLY A 70 -31.63 -30.04 4.37
C GLY A 70 -31.67 -29.55 2.94
N GLN A 71 -32.84 -29.64 2.32
CA GLN A 71 -33.06 -29.15 0.97
C GLN A 71 -33.37 -27.65 0.98
N VAL A 72 -32.77 -26.87 0.08
CA VAL A 72 -33.12 -25.46 -0.13
C VAL A 72 -34.50 -25.38 -0.80
N ILE A 73 -35.50 -24.89 -0.06
CA ILE A 73 -36.88 -24.77 -0.52
C ILE A 73 -37.28 -23.37 -0.99
N GLN A 74 -36.50 -22.36 -0.62
CA GLN A 74 -36.75 -20.99 -1.02
C GLN A 74 -35.43 -20.25 -1.17
N VAL A 75 -35.34 -19.38 -2.17
CA VAL A 75 -34.20 -18.50 -2.44
C VAL A 75 -34.74 -17.09 -2.67
N SER A 76 -34.11 -16.08 -2.04
CA SER A 76 -34.49 -14.69 -2.21
C SER A 76 -34.21 -14.19 -3.64
N ASP A 77 -35.02 -13.25 -4.11
CA ASP A 77 -34.80 -12.60 -5.42
C ASP A 77 -33.48 -11.85 -5.49
N ASN A 78 -32.95 -11.36 -4.35
CA ASN A 78 -31.65 -10.68 -4.23
C ASN A 78 -30.48 -11.65 -4.02
N PHE A 79 -30.72 -12.94 -3.89
CA PHE A 79 -29.65 -13.93 -3.78
C PHE A 79 -29.10 -14.28 -5.16
N LYS A 80 -28.41 -13.32 -5.77
CA LYS A 80 -27.77 -13.42 -7.10
C LYS A 80 -26.36 -12.84 -7.03
N GLU A 81 -25.46 -13.36 -7.86
CA GLU A 81 -24.10 -12.82 -7.96
C GLU A 81 -24.12 -11.34 -8.35
N GLY A 82 -23.37 -10.52 -7.62
CA GLY A 82 -23.31 -9.08 -7.81
C GLY A 82 -24.48 -8.30 -7.18
N ALA A 83 -25.47 -8.96 -6.58
CA ALA A 83 -26.56 -8.29 -5.89
C ALA A 83 -26.09 -7.71 -4.55
N VAL A 84 -26.57 -6.52 -4.23
CA VAL A 84 -26.35 -5.85 -2.95
C VAL A 84 -27.41 -6.32 -1.96
N VAL A 85 -26.98 -6.78 -0.80
CA VAL A 85 -27.86 -7.20 0.30
C VAL A 85 -27.55 -6.39 1.56
N LYS A 86 -28.55 -6.30 2.43
CA LYS A 86 -28.44 -5.62 3.73
C LYS A 86 -28.29 -6.63 4.86
N GLU A 87 -27.68 -6.19 5.96
CA GLU A 87 -27.65 -6.97 7.19
C GLU A 87 -29.05 -7.40 7.62
N GLY A 88 -29.19 -8.69 7.97
CA GLY A 88 -30.46 -9.29 8.34
C GLY A 88 -31.41 -9.62 7.17
N GLU A 89 -31.02 -9.39 5.92
CA GLU A 89 -31.82 -9.78 4.75
C GLU A 89 -31.80 -11.30 4.57
N LEU A 90 -32.98 -11.90 4.39
CA LEU A 90 -33.12 -13.34 4.16
C LEU A 90 -32.56 -13.72 2.78
N LEU A 91 -31.64 -14.65 2.74
CA LEU A 91 -30.99 -15.12 1.51
C LEU A 91 -31.62 -16.41 0.98
N LEU A 92 -31.79 -17.42 1.84
CA LEU A 92 -32.44 -18.68 1.49
C LEU A 92 -33.06 -19.32 2.72
N THR A 93 -33.94 -20.28 2.47
CA THR A 93 -34.59 -21.13 3.49
C THR A 93 -34.36 -22.59 3.16
N ILE A 94 -33.92 -23.35 4.14
CA ILE A 94 -33.81 -24.82 4.13
C ILE A 94 -35.14 -25.41 4.60
N ASP A 95 -35.47 -26.60 4.15
CA ASP A 95 -36.68 -27.29 4.60
C ASP A 95 -36.69 -27.41 6.12
N ASP A 96 -37.70 -26.81 6.73
CA ASP A 96 -37.82 -26.66 8.18
C ASP A 96 -38.82 -27.65 8.80
N PHE A 97 -39.36 -28.61 8.02
CA PHE A 97 -40.40 -29.51 8.48
C PHE A 97 -39.95 -30.35 9.69
N GLU A 98 -38.80 -31.01 9.61
CA GLU A 98 -38.24 -31.80 10.71
C GLU A 98 -37.94 -30.94 11.91
N TYR A 99 -37.26 -29.81 11.72
CA TYR A 99 -36.86 -28.87 12.79
C TYR A 99 -38.07 -28.29 13.54
N ARG A 100 -39.18 -28.01 12.85
CA ARG A 100 -40.44 -27.60 13.50
C ARG A 100 -41.04 -28.71 14.36
N ASN A 101 -41.01 -29.94 13.88
CA ASN A 101 -41.52 -31.08 14.65
C ASN A 101 -40.67 -31.32 15.90
N ASP A 102 -39.35 -31.22 15.79
CA ASP A 102 -38.43 -31.35 16.94
C ASP A 102 -38.72 -30.28 18.01
N VAL A 103 -38.92 -29.01 17.62
CA VAL A 103 -39.32 -27.97 18.57
C VAL A 103 -40.63 -28.34 19.28
N VAL A 104 -41.67 -28.77 18.56
CA VAL A 104 -42.96 -29.14 19.16
C VAL A 104 -42.81 -30.32 20.13
N GLU A 105 -41.98 -31.32 19.80
CA GLU A 105 -41.71 -32.46 20.66
C GLU A 105 -40.97 -32.00 21.95
N GLU A 106 -39.92 -31.20 21.82
CA GLU A 106 -39.12 -30.75 22.96
C GLU A 106 -39.88 -29.72 23.85
N GLU A 107 -40.75 -28.88 23.25
CA GLU A 107 -41.70 -28.04 24.01
C GLU A 107 -42.63 -28.87 24.88
N ALA A 108 -43.22 -29.96 24.34
CA ALA A 108 -44.11 -30.83 25.09
C ALA A 108 -43.39 -31.54 26.25
N LYS A 109 -42.15 -32.02 26.05
CA LYS A 109 -41.31 -32.60 27.12
C LYS A 109 -40.98 -31.58 28.18
N ASN A 110 -40.58 -30.38 27.76
CA ASN A 110 -40.24 -29.30 28.68
C ASN A 110 -41.41 -28.90 29.58
N GLU A 111 -42.62 -28.81 29.02
CA GLU A 111 -43.82 -28.48 29.80
C GLU A 111 -44.17 -29.59 30.82
N ILE A 112 -43.90 -30.87 30.53
CA ILE A 112 -44.08 -31.96 31.46
C ILE A 112 -43.09 -31.84 32.62
N LEU A 113 -41.78 -31.72 32.33
CA LEU A 113 -40.73 -31.65 33.35
C LEU A 113 -40.83 -30.39 34.19
N LYS A 114 -41.29 -29.29 33.62
CA LYS A 114 -41.55 -28.06 34.39
C LYS A 114 -42.65 -28.29 35.43
N ARG A 115 -43.77 -28.93 35.06
CA ARG A 115 -44.83 -29.28 36.00
C ARG A 115 -44.41 -30.31 37.05
N ASP A 116 -43.50 -31.23 36.69
CA ASP A 116 -42.94 -32.19 37.62
C ASP A 116 -42.04 -31.52 38.65
N PHE A 117 -41.20 -30.58 38.22
CA PHE A 117 -40.41 -29.77 39.13
C PHE A 117 -41.31 -28.91 40.06
N GLU A 118 -42.32 -28.21 39.51
CA GLU A 118 -43.23 -27.39 40.33
C GLU A 118 -43.91 -28.22 41.40
N ARG A 119 -44.36 -29.44 41.09
CA ARG A 119 -44.90 -30.38 42.09
C ARG A 119 -43.86 -30.83 43.09
N ALA A 120 -42.66 -31.15 42.68
CA ALA A 120 -41.58 -31.53 43.58
C ALA A 120 -41.21 -30.39 44.54
N ASP A 121 -41.11 -29.16 44.04
CA ASP A 121 -40.80 -27.98 44.86
C ASP A 121 -41.91 -27.69 45.89
N GLU A 122 -43.17 -27.84 45.49
CA GLU A 122 -44.30 -27.70 46.45
C GLU A 122 -44.29 -28.77 47.51
N LEU A 123 -44.04 -30.06 47.17
CA LEU A 123 -43.95 -31.16 48.13
C LEU A 123 -42.74 -31.03 49.04
N PHE A 124 -41.63 -30.52 48.56
CA PHE A 124 -40.44 -30.24 49.36
C PHE A 124 -40.71 -29.11 50.39
N ASN A 125 -41.37 -28.04 49.98
CA ASN A 125 -41.75 -26.94 50.87
C ASN A 125 -42.75 -27.40 51.95
N GLN A 126 -43.52 -28.45 51.72
CA GLN A 126 -44.40 -29.10 52.67
C GLN A 126 -43.68 -30.15 53.55
N GLY A 127 -42.38 -30.42 53.30
CA GLY A 127 -41.62 -31.43 54.05
C GLY A 127 -41.91 -32.89 53.64
N ASN A 128 -42.56 -33.13 52.51
CA ASN A 128 -43.02 -34.47 52.10
C ASN A 128 -42.01 -35.26 51.27
N ILE A 129 -40.97 -34.58 50.74
CA ILE A 129 -39.90 -35.20 49.94
C ILE A 129 -38.53 -34.68 50.38
N SER A 130 -37.44 -35.39 49.98
CA SER A 130 -36.08 -34.97 50.26
C SER A 130 -35.63 -33.85 49.26
N GLU A 131 -34.68 -33.04 49.72
CA GLU A 131 -34.02 -32.04 48.86
C GLU A 131 -33.41 -32.65 47.59
N GLN A 132 -32.81 -33.85 47.74
CA GLN A 132 -32.25 -34.58 46.58
C GLN A 132 -33.32 -34.88 45.50
N PHE A 133 -34.55 -35.18 45.90
CA PHE A 133 -35.62 -35.46 44.93
C PHE A 133 -36.01 -34.19 44.17
N ARG A 134 -36.18 -33.06 44.88
CA ARG A 134 -36.44 -31.76 44.27
C ARG A 134 -35.33 -31.36 43.31
N ASP A 135 -34.05 -31.51 43.76
CA ASP A 135 -32.87 -31.14 42.97
C ASP A 135 -32.71 -31.99 41.69
N ASN A 136 -33.09 -33.28 41.76
CA ASN A 136 -33.16 -34.13 40.55
C ASN A 136 -34.19 -33.62 39.56
N ALA A 137 -35.42 -33.28 40.01
CA ALA A 137 -36.44 -32.73 39.16
C ALA A 137 -36.05 -31.36 38.54
N LEU A 138 -35.31 -30.53 39.33
CA LEU A 138 -34.73 -29.29 38.82
C LEU A 138 -33.67 -29.55 37.75
N LEU A 139 -32.80 -30.55 37.95
CA LEU A 139 -31.79 -30.93 36.96
C LEU A 139 -32.42 -31.41 35.67
N GLU A 140 -33.43 -32.30 35.71
CA GLU A 140 -34.14 -32.81 34.53
C GLU A 140 -34.81 -31.66 33.74
N LYS A 141 -35.51 -30.76 34.46
CA LYS A 141 -36.10 -29.55 33.85
C LYS A 141 -35.04 -28.70 33.15
N THR A 142 -33.92 -28.42 33.84
CA THR A 142 -32.88 -27.55 33.30
C THR A 142 -32.19 -28.17 32.09
N GLN A 143 -31.98 -29.50 32.08
CA GLN A 143 -31.44 -30.22 30.93
C GLN A 143 -32.38 -30.12 29.72
N GLN A 144 -33.69 -30.27 29.95
CA GLN A 144 -34.70 -30.19 28.87
C GLN A 144 -34.82 -28.76 28.33
N GLU A 145 -34.73 -27.74 29.16
CA GLU A 145 -34.69 -26.34 28.68
C GLU A 145 -33.53 -26.09 27.71
N ILE A 146 -32.36 -26.71 27.96
CA ILE A 146 -31.21 -26.63 27.03
C ILE A 146 -31.53 -27.33 25.70
N VAL A 147 -32.08 -28.54 25.75
CA VAL A 147 -32.46 -29.31 24.53
C VAL A 147 -33.49 -28.55 23.70
N LEU A 148 -34.49 -27.97 24.33
CA LEU A 148 -35.47 -27.12 23.65
C LEU A 148 -34.81 -25.89 23.00
N ALA A 149 -33.92 -25.21 23.71
CA ALA A 149 -33.22 -24.06 23.17
C ALA A 149 -32.33 -24.43 21.96
N GLU A 150 -31.74 -25.62 21.95
CA GLU A 150 -31.01 -26.17 20.80
C GLU A 150 -31.93 -26.41 19.62
N ALA A 151 -33.06 -27.08 19.81
CA ALA A 151 -34.06 -27.33 18.74
C ALA A 151 -34.61 -26.02 18.16
N GLU A 152 -34.93 -25.04 19.00
CA GLU A 152 -35.33 -23.70 18.55
C GLU A 152 -34.23 -22.97 17.74
N LYS A 153 -32.97 -23.14 18.15
CA LYS A 153 -31.84 -22.58 17.43
C LYS A 153 -31.71 -23.21 16.05
N ASP A 154 -31.81 -24.54 15.96
CA ASP A 154 -31.70 -25.25 14.70
C ASP A 154 -32.84 -24.87 13.74
N LEU A 155 -34.07 -24.69 14.26
CA LEU A 155 -35.21 -24.17 13.47
C LEU A 155 -34.92 -22.73 12.99
N ARG A 156 -34.34 -21.85 13.79
CA ARG A 156 -33.93 -20.51 13.35
C ARG A 156 -32.88 -20.61 12.26
N ASP A 157 -31.91 -21.50 12.40
CA ASP A 157 -30.78 -21.71 11.50
C ASP A 157 -31.15 -22.33 10.14
N THR A 158 -32.41 -22.79 9.96
CA THR A 158 -32.95 -23.13 8.64
C THR A 158 -33.06 -21.92 7.71
N ARG A 159 -33.04 -20.71 8.25
CA ARG A 159 -33.09 -19.44 7.51
C ARG A 159 -31.75 -18.78 7.54
N LEU A 160 -31.12 -18.65 6.37
CA LEU A 160 -29.82 -17.99 6.24
C LEU A 160 -30.01 -16.50 5.94
N TYR A 161 -29.45 -15.66 6.80
CA TYR A 161 -29.50 -14.20 6.67
C TYR A 161 -28.12 -13.65 6.35
N ALA A 162 -28.09 -12.47 5.68
CA ALA A 162 -26.86 -11.74 5.48
C ALA A 162 -26.31 -11.20 6.81
N PRO A 163 -25.04 -11.49 7.17
CA PRO A 163 -24.46 -11.09 8.46
C PRO A 163 -24.06 -9.61 8.52
N TYR A 164 -23.96 -8.93 7.38
CA TYR A 164 -23.67 -7.50 7.22
C TYR A 164 -24.04 -7.03 5.81
N ASP A 165 -24.06 -5.70 5.61
CA ASP A 165 -24.25 -5.10 4.28
C ASP A 165 -23.11 -5.50 3.33
N GLY A 166 -23.42 -6.04 2.15
CA GLY A 166 -22.41 -6.50 1.22
C GLY A 166 -22.94 -6.86 -0.15
N VAL A 167 -22.06 -7.41 -0.96
CA VAL A 167 -22.37 -7.94 -2.28
C VAL A 167 -22.23 -9.46 -2.25
N ILE A 168 -23.21 -10.17 -2.75
CA ILE A 168 -23.17 -11.63 -2.89
C ILE A 168 -22.25 -12.01 -4.05
N ASN A 169 -21.40 -12.98 -3.80
CA ASN A 169 -20.43 -13.52 -4.75
C ASN A 169 -20.36 -15.04 -4.61
N ASP A 170 -19.92 -15.74 -5.66
CA ASP A 170 -19.61 -17.17 -5.68
C ASP A 170 -20.72 -18.04 -5.04
N ILE A 171 -21.90 -17.98 -5.65
CA ILE A 171 -23.09 -18.74 -5.19
C ILE A 171 -22.93 -20.22 -5.55
N SER A 172 -23.00 -21.06 -4.54
CA SER A 172 -22.98 -22.53 -4.69
C SER A 172 -24.30 -23.19 -4.37
N ALA A 173 -25.23 -22.52 -3.68
CA ALA A 173 -26.55 -23.04 -3.36
C ALA A 173 -27.60 -22.57 -4.37
N SER A 174 -28.58 -23.44 -4.66
CA SER A 174 -29.72 -23.15 -5.54
C SER A 174 -30.96 -23.82 -5.02
N LEU A 175 -32.11 -23.37 -5.48
CA LEU A 175 -33.41 -24.02 -5.17
C LEU A 175 -33.33 -25.50 -5.46
N GLY A 176 -33.76 -26.33 -4.53
CA GLY A 176 -33.75 -27.80 -4.62
C GLY A 176 -32.43 -28.48 -4.30
N LYS A 177 -31.34 -27.72 -4.10
CA LYS A 177 -30.04 -28.28 -3.70
C LYS A 177 -30.11 -28.79 -2.26
N GLN A 178 -29.54 -29.98 -2.02
CA GLN A 178 -29.30 -30.50 -0.68
C GLN A 178 -28.02 -29.86 -0.13
N VAL A 179 -28.06 -29.33 1.07
CA VAL A 179 -26.92 -28.77 1.78
C VAL A 179 -26.67 -29.54 3.07
N SER A 180 -25.40 -29.61 3.46
CA SER A 180 -24.95 -30.32 4.67
C SER A 180 -24.41 -29.29 5.69
N THR A 181 -24.63 -29.56 6.96
CA THR A 181 -24.22 -28.71 8.08
C THR A 181 -22.74 -28.42 8.03
N PHE A 182 -22.37 -27.15 8.02
CA PHE A 182 -20.98 -26.57 8.02
C PHE A 182 -20.07 -26.98 6.85
N ASN A 183 -20.42 -27.97 6.06
CA ASN A 183 -19.55 -28.46 4.98
C ASN A 183 -19.78 -27.71 3.67
N ASP A 184 -21.02 -27.39 3.34
CA ASP A 184 -21.34 -26.80 2.07
C ASP A 184 -21.29 -25.27 2.12
N LYS A 185 -20.46 -24.70 1.25
CA LYS A 185 -20.52 -23.27 0.95
C LYS A 185 -21.85 -22.97 0.27
N VAL A 186 -22.51 -21.94 0.75
CA VAL A 186 -23.77 -21.43 0.18
C VAL A 186 -23.47 -20.29 -0.78
N ALA A 187 -22.70 -19.33 -0.34
CA ALA A 187 -22.24 -18.17 -1.11
C ALA A 187 -21.06 -17.50 -0.40
N GLU A 188 -20.56 -16.43 -0.98
CA GLU A 188 -19.64 -15.52 -0.36
C GLU A 188 -20.29 -14.12 -0.27
N ILE A 189 -20.07 -13.42 0.83
CA ILE A 189 -20.47 -12.02 0.98
C ILE A 189 -19.24 -11.13 1.16
N ILE A 190 -19.18 -10.04 0.41
CA ILE A 190 -18.04 -9.12 0.38
C ILE A 190 -18.52 -7.73 0.75
N ASP A 191 -17.94 -7.14 1.79
CA ASP A 191 -18.17 -5.74 2.16
C ASP A 191 -17.49 -4.83 1.13
N ILE A 192 -18.29 -4.00 0.46
CA ILE A 192 -17.80 -3.05 -0.56
C ILE A 192 -17.75 -1.61 -0.04
N LYS A 193 -18.23 -1.35 1.18
CA LYS A 193 -18.20 -0.01 1.79
C LYS A 193 -16.89 0.24 2.52
N ASN A 194 -16.39 -0.78 3.21
CA ASN A 194 -15.16 -0.70 3.99
C ASN A 194 -14.02 -1.34 3.21
N LEU A 195 -13.42 -0.56 2.32
CA LEU A 195 -12.29 -0.99 1.51
C LEU A 195 -10.98 -0.46 2.08
N GLU A 196 -9.94 -1.23 1.88
CA GLU A 196 -8.57 -0.87 2.24
C GLU A 196 -7.63 -1.12 1.06
N VAL A 197 -6.51 -0.43 1.01
CA VAL A 197 -5.42 -0.74 0.10
C VAL A 197 -4.28 -1.39 0.86
N ARG A 198 -3.84 -2.54 0.38
CA ARG A 198 -2.61 -3.21 0.83
C ARG A 198 -1.49 -2.88 -0.13
N PHE A 199 -0.36 -2.46 0.39
CA PHE A 199 0.88 -2.23 -0.35
C PHE A 199 2.08 -2.57 0.51
N SER A 200 3.23 -2.81 -0.12
CA SER A 200 4.45 -3.20 0.58
C SER A 200 5.49 -2.10 0.52
N LEU A 201 6.11 -1.79 1.64
CA LEU A 201 7.28 -0.92 1.76
C LEU A 201 8.53 -1.78 1.83
N SER A 202 9.56 -1.46 1.05
CA SER A 202 10.87 -2.09 1.22
C SER A 202 11.46 -1.77 2.59
N LYS A 203 12.41 -2.58 3.06
CA LYS A 203 13.09 -2.36 4.35
C LYS A 203 13.68 -0.93 4.46
N ALA A 204 14.27 -0.43 3.37
CA ALA A 204 14.85 0.91 3.34
C ALA A 204 13.77 2.02 3.41
N GLN A 205 12.65 1.86 2.68
CA GLN A 205 11.53 2.81 2.72
C GLN A 205 10.88 2.83 4.11
N TYR A 206 10.62 1.65 4.68
CA TYR A 206 10.06 1.53 6.02
C TYR A 206 10.98 2.15 7.08
N GLY A 207 12.29 1.87 7.01
CA GLY A 207 13.29 2.44 7.91
C GLY A 207 13.27 3.97 7.90
N ARG A 208 13.24 4.59 6.72
CA ARG A 208 13.14 6.06 6.60
C ARG A 208 11.86 6.63 7.21
N LEU A 209 10.73 5.94 7.03
CA LEU A 209 9.45 6.38 7.61
C LEU A 209 9.41 6.25 9.13
N VAL A 210 10.11 5.26 9.69
CA VAL A 210 10.23 5.08 11.15
C VAL A 210 11.17 6.12 11.78
N GLU A 211 12.21 6.54 11.03
CA GLU A 211 13.15 7.58 11.47
C GLU A 211 12.56 9.01 11.41
N ASP A 212 11.44 9.19 10.71
CA ASP A 212 10.80 10.50 10.57
C ASP A 212 10.05 10.90 11.85
N ASP A 213 9.90 12.19 12.08
CA ASP A 213 9.13 12.74 13.21
C ASP A 213 7.64 12.38 13.13
N LEU A 214 7.14 12.03 11.93
CA LEU A 214 5.75 11.63 11.70
C LEU A 214 5.59 10.12 11.78
N SER A 215 4.61 9.66 12.55
CA SER A 215 4.23 8.24 12.60
C SER A 215 3.91 7.69 11.21
N VAL A 216 4.22 6.41 10.99
CA VAL A 216 3.81 5.70 9.77
C VAL A 216 2.27 5.58 9.72
N ILE A 217 1.67 5.23 10.86
CA ILE A 217 0.20 5.17 11.02
C ILE A 217 -0.35 6.60 11.04
N GLY A 218 -1.43 6.82 10.30
CA GLY A 218 -2.07 8.14 10.14
C GLY A 218 -1.56 8.92 8.93
N ARG A 219 -0.53 8.45 8.20
CA ARG A 219 -0.08 9.12 6.97
C ARG A 219 -1.15 9.05 5.89
N PRO A 220 -1.35 10.15 5.15
CA PRO A 220 -2.26 10.15 4.00
C PRO A 220 -1.66 9.36 2.84
N VAL A 221 -2.52 8.64 2.12
CA VAL A 221 -2.19 7.92 0.90
C VAL A 221 -3.05 8.46 -0.23
N SER A 222 -2.40 8.92 -1.29
CA SER A 222 -3.08 9.30 -2.53
C SER A 222 -3.11 8.11 -3.47
N ILE A 223 -4.28 7.71 -3.92
CA ILE A 223 -4.49 6.52 -4.76
C ILE A 223 -5.00 6.95 -6.12
N GLN A 224 -4.51 6.33 -7.17
CA GLN A 224 -4.96 6.50 -8.55
C GLN A 224 -5.33 5.14 -9.14
N TRP A 225 -6.59 4.97 -9.47
CA TRP A 225 -7.08 3.82 -10.18
C TRP A 225 -7.39 4.17 -11.64
N THR A 226 -6.80 3.47 -12.58
CA THR A 226 -7.01 3.70 -14.00
C THR A 226 -7.90 2.61 -14.58
N ALA A 227 -9.10 2.99 -14.98
CA ALA A 227 -10.06 2.14 -15.68
C ALA A 227 -10.17 2.61 -17.14
N GLY A 228 -9.59 1.88 -18.07
CA GLY A 228 -9.49 2.28 -19.47
C GLY A 228 -8.69 3.58 -19.62
N LYS A 229 -9.33 4.64 -20.14
CA LYS A 229 -8.70 5.96 -20.31
C LYS A 229 -8.92 6.92 -19.13
N LYS A 230 -9.73 6.53 -18.15
CA LYS A 230 -10.11 7.40 -17.03
C LYS A 230 -9.30 7.03 -15.79
N THR A 231 -8.62 8.01 -15.20
CA THR A 231 -7.97 7.87 -13.91
C THR A 231 -8.86 8.49 -12.84
N ILE A 232 -9.19 7.71 -11.83
CA ILE A 232 -10.07 8.10 -10.72
C ILE A 232 -9.20 8.20 -9.47
N PRO A 233 -9.15 9.37 -8.81
CA PRO A 233 -8.41 9.55 -7.57
C PRO A 233 -9.23 9.08 -6.36
N PHE A 234 -8.55 8.46 -5.41
CA PHE A 234 -9.07 8.14 -4.08
C PHE A 234 -8.06 8.59 -3.03
N ARG A 235 -8.53 8.68 -1.79
CA ARG A 235 -7.71 8.98 -0.62
C ARG A 235 -7.83 7.84 0.37
N ALA A 236 -6.73 7.58 1.08
CA ALA A 236 -6.72 6.63 2.17
C ALA A 236 -5.81 7.15 3.30
N ILE A 237 -5.93 6.53 4.47
CA ILE A 237 -5.07 6.81 5.63
C ILE A 237 -4.50 5.49 6.10
N ILE A 238 -3.20 5.43 6.32
CA ILE A 238 -2.54 4.25 6.87
C ILE A 238 -3.11 3.97 8.26
N SER A 239 -3.76 2.82 8.41
CA SER A 239 -4.41 2.39 9.66
C SER A 239 -3.59 1.36 10.42
N ARG A 240 -2.85 0.50 9.74
CA ARG A 240 -2.05 -0.56 10.36
C ARG A 240 -0.87 -1.01 9.52
N ILE A 241 0.07 -1.67 10.18
CA ILE A 241 1.27 -2.25 9.61
C ILE A 241 1.21 -3.75 9.84
N GLY A 242 1.61 -4.54 8.85
CA GLY A 242 1.68 -5.99 8.94
C GLY A 242 2.61 -6.45 10.07
N ALA A 243 2.26 -7.54 10.70
CA ALA A 243 3.01 -8.09 11.85
C ALA A 243 4.34 -8.74 11.43
N GLU A 244 4.50 -9.06 10.15
CA GLU A 244 5.64 -9.82 9.64
C GLU A 244 6.31 -9.11 8.45
N ILE A 245 7.60 -9.34 8.31
CA ILE A 245 8.33 -8.98 7.10
C ILE A 245 8.13 -10.12 6.09
N THR A 246 7.56 -9.79 4.93
CA THR A 246 7.31 -10.77 3.88
C THR A 246 8.62 -11.33 3.34
N SER A 247 8.88 -12.62 3.54
CA SER A 247 10.16 -13.27 3.19
C SER A 247 10.52 -13.16 1.71
N ASN A 248 9.52 -13.15 0.82
CA ASN A 248 9.73 -13.11 -0.63
C ASN A 248 10.16 -11.72 -1.14
N THR A 249 9.74 -10.64 -0.48
CA THR A 249 10.02 -9.26 -0.89
C THR A 249 10.99 -8.55 0.05
N GLY A 250 11.19 -9.08 1.26
CA GLY A 250 11.91 -8.40 2.33
C GLY A 250 11.23 -7.11 2.80
N GLY A 251 9.97 -6.92 2.41
CA GLY A 251 9.18 -5.73 2.67
C GLY A 251 8.19 -5.90 3.84
N VAL A 252 7.65 -4.79 4.29
CA VAL A 252 6.60 -4.71 5.31
C VAL A 252 5.30 -4.36 4.62
N ASP A 253 4.27 -5.18 4.81
CA ASP A 253 2.94 -4.87 4.29
C ASP A 253 2.28 -3.77 5.14
N VAL A 254 1.65 -2.83 4.46
CA VAL A 254 0.96 -1.69 5.05
C VAL A 254 -0.45 -1.66 4.52
N PHE A 255 -1.40 -1.34 5.39
CA PHE A 255 -2.81 -1.25 5.09
C PHE A 255 -3.29 0.18 5.33
N ALA A 256 -4.02 0.73 4.37
CA ALA A 256 -4.61 2.05 4.50
C ALA A 256 -6.11 2.00 4.16
N ASP A 257 -6.93 2.54 5.05
CA ASP A 257 -8.38 2.56 4.90
C ASP A 257 -8.77 3.62 3.89
N LEU A 258 -9.57 3.24 2.88
CA LEU A 258 -10.07 4.14 1.87
C LEU A 258 -11.13 5.09 2.45
N LEU A 259 -10.99 6.37 2.15
CA LEU A 259 -11.98 7.39 2.47
C LEU A 259 -12.93 7.55 1.27
N LEU A 260 -13.98 6.73 1.24
CA LEU A 260 -14.92 6.68 0.13
C LEU A 260 -16.13 7.59 0.40
N GLY A 261 -16.45 8.44 -0.57
CA GLY A 261 -17.75 9.08 -0.62
C GLY A 261 -18.81 8.17 -1.28
N ASP A 262 -20.09 8.41 -1.02
CA ASP A 262 -21.20 7.57 -1.52
C ASP A 262 -21.15 7.28 -3.03
N ASN A 263 -20.76 8.26 -3.82
CA ASN A 263 -20.62 8.14 -5.27
C ASN A 263 -19.38 7.33 -5.72
N GLN A 264 -18.45 7.01 -4.83
CA GLN A 264 -17.22 6.31 -5.13
C GLN A 264 -17.29 4.81 -4.79
N ILE A 265 -18.19 4.41 -3.89
CA ILE A 265 -18.36 3.02 -3.42
C ILE A 265 -18.65 2.07 -4.59
N SER A 266 -19.40 2.53 -5.60
CA SER A 266 -19.75 1.71 -6.78
C SER A 266 -18.64 1.62 -7.83
N LEU A 267 -17.63 2.50 -7.77
CA LEU A 267 -16.64 2.62 -8.84
C LEU A 267 -15.48 1.64 -8.72
N ILE A 268 -15.01 1.37 -7.50
CA ILE A 268 -13.86 0.49 -7.26
C ILE A 268 -14.31 -0.81 -6.60
N ARG A 269 -13.62 -1.89 -6.88
CA ARG A 269 -13.92 -3.22 -6.35
C ARG A 269 -12.67 -3.84 -5.73
N PRO A 270 -12.82 -4.70 -4.71
CA PRO A 270 -11.72 -5.54 -4.23
C PRO A 270 -11.05 -6.30 -5.38
N GLY A 271 -9.74 -6.47 -5.31
CA GLY A 271 -8.92 -7.04 -6.38
C GLY A 271 -8.39 -6.02 -7.39
N ALA A 272 -8.80 -4.74 -7.30
CA ALA A 272 -8.27 -3.71 -8.19
C ALA A 272 -6.82 -3.35 -7.83
N PHE A 273 -5.92 -3.39 -8.83
CA PHE A 273 -4.56 -2.86 -8.69
C PHE A 273 -4.54 -1.36 -8.92
N VAL A 274 -3.85 -0.65 -8.03
CA VAL A 274 -3.81 0.81 -8.01
C VAL A 274 -2.38 1.31 -7.88
N ARG A 275 -2.14 2.52 -8.41
CA ARG A 275 -0.94 3.29 -8.10
C ARG A 275 -1.23 4.15 -6.88
N LEU A 276 -0.25 4.25 -5.99
CA LEU A 276 -0.38 5.07 -4.81
C LEU A 276 0.88 5.89 -4.56
N SER A 277 0.68 6.96 -3.81
CA SER A 277 1.72 7.89 -3.41
C SER A 277 1.61 8.11 -1.91
N VAL A 278 2.70 7.88 -1.20
CA VAL A 278 2.83 8.06 0.25
C VAL A 278 3.90 9.09 0.51
N PRO A 279 3.69 10.12 1.35
CA PRO A 279 4.74 11.04 1.76
C PRO A 279 5.88 10.28 2.46
N ASP A 280 7.11 10.44 1.98
CA ASP A 280 8.33 9.89 2.60
C ASP A 280 8.75 10.74 3.82
N LYS A 281 9.93 10.52 4.35
CA LYS A 281 10.60 11.34 5.36
C LYS A 281 10.78 12.78 4.86
N THR A 282 10.62 13.73 5.75
CA THR A 282 10.94 15.13 5.45
C THR A 282 12.43 15.39 5.61
N TYR A 283 13.07 15.82 4.54
CA TYR A 283 14.48 16.22 4.52
C TYR A 283 14.55 17.72 4.72
N LYS A 284 15.23 18.16 5.77
CA LYS A 284 15.37 19.59 6.12
C LYS A 284 16.63 20.17 5.49
N ALA A 285 16.53 21.39 4.99
CA ALA A 285 17.64 22.16 4.44
C ALA A 285 18.45 21.39 3.38
N VAL A 286 17.78 20.82 2.39
CA VAL A 286 18.39 20.08 1.27
C VAL A 286 18.31 20.86 -0.02
N ILE A 287 19.19 20.55 -0.94
CA ILE A 287 19.18 21.06 -2.32
C ILE A 287 18.64 19.96 -3.23
N VAL A 288 17.71 20.32 -4.12
CA VAL A 288 17.16 19.42 -5.14
C VAL A 288 17.84 19.67 -6.46
N VAL A 289 18.49 18.65 -7.01
CA VAL A 289 19.11 18.73 -8.33
C VAL A 289 18.72 17.52 -9.18
N PRO A 290 18.66 17.63 -10.51
CA PRO A 290 18.51 16.46 -11.37
C PRO A 290 19.67 15.46 -11.15
N ASP A 291 19.39 14.17 -11.29
CA ASP A 291 20.41 13.10 -11.18
C ASP A 291 21.59 13.33 -12.13
N THR A 292 21.33 13.90 -13.31
CA THR A 292 22.35 14.26 -14.30
C THR A 292 23.34 15.33 -13.83
N SER A 293 23.07 16.02 -12.72
CA SER A 293 23.96 17.04 -12.11
C SER A 293 25.03 16.43 -11.24
N VAL A 294 24.84 15.18 -10.80
CA VAL A 294 25.71 14.50 -9.85
C VAL A 294 26.73 13.65 -10.58
N TYR A 295 27.98 13.79 -10.22
CA TYR A 295 29.10 13.05 -10.78
C TYR A 295 29.68 12.11 -9.72
N GLU A 296 29.89 10.85 -10.13
CA GLU A 296 30.48 9.79 -9.28
C GLU A 296 29.80 9.67 -7.88
N ASP A 297 28.51 9.98 -7.81
CA ASP A 297 27.70 9.99 -6.56
C ASP A 297 28.32 10.78 -5.41
N SER A 298 29.22 11.72 -5.72
CA SER A 298 30.05 12.37 -4.71
C SER A 298 30.23 13.86 -4.85
N TYR A 299 29.99 14.43 -6.03
CA TYR A 299 30.17 15.85 -6.26
C TYR A 299 29.29 16.42 -7.36
N VAL A 300 29.14 17.73 -7.34
CA VAL A 300 28.53 18.54 -8.40
C VAL A 300 29.51 19.59 -8.88
N PHE A 301 29.30 20.14 -10.10
CA PHE A 301 30.04 21.31 -10.56
C PHE A 301 29.20 22.57 -10.40
N VAL A 302 29.81 23.58 -9.81
CA VAL A 302 29.29 24.96 -9.67
C VAL A 302 29.99 25.86 -10.65
N ILE A 303 29.29 26.81 -11.24
CA ILE A 303 29.87 27.85 -12.10
C ILE A 303 30.29 29.01 -11.23
N LYS A 304 31.61 29.32 -11.24
CA LYS A 304 32.18 30.50 -10.61
C LYS A 304 33.08 31.19 -11.60
N GLU A 305 32.91 32.49 -11.81
CA GLU A 305 33.67 33.28 -12.75
C GLU A 305 33.79 32.64 -14.15
N SER A 306 32.66 32.07 -14.65
CA SER A 306 32.58 31.34 -15.92
C SER A 306 33.46 30.08 -16.01
N ARG A 307 33.83 29.49 -14.87
CA ARG A 307 34.64 28.26 -14.77
C ARG A 307 33.93 27.25 -13.84
N LEU A 308 34.20 25.97 -14.09
CA LEU A 308 33.66 24.88 -13.26
C LEU A 308 34.52 24.70 -12.01
N GLU A 309 33.88 24.77 -10.86
CA GLU A 309 34.44 24.37 -9.56
C GLU A 309 33.72 23.13 -9.02
N LYS A 310 34.51 22.18 -8.53
CA LYS A 310 34.01 20.96 -7.92
C LYS A 310 33.53 21.21 -6.49
N ARG A 311 32.31 20.76 -6.15
CA ARG A 311 31.78 20.79 -4.79
C ARG A 311 31.38 19.40 -4.37
N TYR A 312 31.92 18.92 -3.27
CA TYR A 312 31.62 17.63 -2.71
C TYR A 312 30.29 17.66 -1.98
N ILE A 313 29.47 16.63 -2.23
CA ILE A 313 28.12 16.52 -1.69
C ILE A 313 27.92 15.17 -1.03
N GLU A 314 26.87 15.09 -0.23
CA GLU A 314 26.30 13.86 0.28
C GLU A 314 24.87 13.72 -0.24
N ILE A 315 24.53 12.54 -0.76
CA ILE A 315 23.19 12.22 -1.23
C ILE A 315 22.37 11.72 -0.03
N LEU A 316 21.29 12.41 0.30
CA LEU A 316 20.38 12.03 1.39
C LEU A 316 19.20 11.21 0.91
N GLY A 317 18.77 11.39 -0.35
CA GLY A 317 17.62 10.69 -0.90
C GLY A 317 17.33 11.04 -2.35
N TYR A 318 16.23 10.49 -2.85
CA TYR A 318 15.79 10.68 -4.23
C TYR A 318 14.31 11.07 -4.27
N ASP A 319 13.95 11.95 -5.20
CA ASP A 319 12.56 12.29 -5.54
C ASP A 319 12.36 12.16 -7.05
N GLY A 320 11.95 10.99 -7.49
CA GLY A 320 11.81 10.63 -8.90
C GLY A 320 13.16 10.67 -9.63
N SER A 321 13.34 11.62 -10.54
CA SER A 321 14.59 11.87 -11.29
C SER A 321 15.51 12.89 -10.61
N ASN A 322 15.12 13.43 -9.46
CA ASN A 322 15.90 14.37 -8.71
C ASN A 322 16.59 13.70 -7.52
N VAL A 323 17.71 14.28 -7.14
CA VAL A 323 18.54 13.85 -6.01
C VAL A 323 18.51 14.94 -4.96
N LEU A 324 18.33 14.54 -3.71
CA LEU A 324 18.38 15.43 -2.54
C LEU A 324 19.80 15.40 -2.00
N ILE A 325 20.47 16.53 -2.06
CA ILE A 325 21.89 16.63 -1.67
C ILE A 325 22.10 17.69 -0.58
N VAL A 326 23.18 17.51 0.17
CA VAL A 326 23.76 18.53 1.06
C VAL A 326 25.24 18.67 0.76
N ALA A 327 25.79 19.83 1.08
CA ALA A 327 27.24 20.04 0.98
C ALA A 327 27.95 19.21 2.07
N LYS A 328 29.10 18.58 1.73
CA LYS A 328 30.01 18.02 2.75
C LYS A 328 30.71 19.13 3.50
N GLU A 329 31.13 18.87 4.75
CA GLU A 329 31.81 19.85 5.62
C GLU A 329 33.02 20.54 4.98
N SER A 330 33.68 19.88 4.03
CA SER A 330 34.84 20.41 3.30
C SER A 330 34.46 21.27 2.08
N SER A 331 33.18 21.44 1.79
CA SER A 331 32.69 22.04 0.54
C SER A 331 31.45 22.90 0.82
N GLU A 332 31.50 24.16 0.43
CA GLU A 332 30.38 25.09 0.68
C GLU A 332 29.53 25.24 -0.58
N LEU A 333 28.21 25.02 -0.44
CA LEU A 333 27.18 25.37 -1.42
C LEU A 333 26.30 26.45 -0.81
N LYS A 334 25.99 27.49 -1.57
CA LYS A 334 25.18 28.63 -1.10
C LYS A 334 23.92 28.77 -1.95
N ASP A 335 22.91 29.35 -1.33
CA ASP A 335 21.75 29.81 -2.07
C ASP A 335 22.17 30.79 -3.17
N GLY A 336 21.71 30.50 -4.38
CA GLY A 336 22.09 31.30 -5.56
C GLY A 336 23.25 30.74 -6.38
N ASP A 337 23.98 29.74 -5.90
CA ASP A 337 25.02 29.08 -6.70
C ASP A 337 24.37 28.40 -7.94
N GLN A 338 25.11 28.39 -9.05
CA GLN A 338 24.69 27.78 -10.32
C GLN A 338 25.33 26.41 -10.48
N VAL A 339 24.54 25.35 -10.35
CA VAL A 339 24.96 23.96 -10.57
C VAL A 339 24.66 23.56 -11.99
N ILE A 340 25.62 22.94 -12.71
CA ILE A 340 25.37 22.41 -14.05
C ILE A 340 24.46 21.18 -13.98
N ILE A 341 23.48 21.09 -14.90
CA ILE A 341 22.49 20.01 -14.94
C ILE A 341 22.67 19.04 -16.11
N ASN A 342 23.57 19.35 -17.05
CA ASN A 342 23.91 18.46 -18.15
C ASN A 342 25.30 17.84 -17.95
N GLN A 343 25.43 16.56 -18.26
CA GLN A 343 26.72 15.87 -18.19
C GLN A 343 27.62 16.32 -19.34
N LEU A 344 28.82 16.76 -18.99
CA LEU A 344 29.88 17.08 -19.94
C LEU A 344 30.88 15.91 -20.00
N ARG A 345 31.22 15.45 -21.21
CA ARG A 345 32.23 14.38 -21.40
C ARG A 345 33.63 14.79 -20.93
N GLU A 346 33.94 16.07 -21.01
CA GLU A 346 35.21 16.65 -20.60
C GLU A 346 35.04 17.60 -19.40
N ALA A 347 34.11 17.24 -18.46
CA ALA A 347 33.95 18.02 -17.24
C ALA A 347 35.21 17.91 -16.35
N GLY A 348 35.77 19.05 -16.00
CA GLY A 348 36.93 19.13 -15.12
C GLY A 348 36.97 20.46 -14.41
N VAL A 349 37.73 20.52 -13.29
CA VAL A 349 37.94 21.77 -12.56
C VAL A 349 38.64 22.78 -13.46
N GLY A 350 38.15 24.02 -13.49
CA GLY A 350 38.71 25.11 -14.28
C GLY A 350 38.23 25.20 -15.73
N VAL A 351 37.48 24.24 -16.24
CA VAL A 351 36.89 24.28 -17.60
C VAL A 351 35.99 25.50 -17.74
N LYS A 352 36.22 26.27 -18.82
CA LYS A 352 35.47 27.49 -19.12
C LYS A 352 34.12 27.17 -19.69
N VAL A 353 33.06 27.73 -19.12
CA VAL A 353 31.68 27.46 -19.51
C VAL A 353 30.88 28.74 -19.73
N ASN A 354 29.81 28.62 -20.52
CA ASN A 354 28.81 29.66 -20.68
C ASN A 354 27.45 29.08 -20.31
N ALA A 355 26.82 29.63 -19.27
CA ALA A 355 25.47 29.23 -18.88
C ALA A 355 24.47 29.76 -19.91
N LEU A 356 23.59 28.85 -20.39
CA LEU A 356 22.50 29.13 -21.31
C LEU A 356 21.22 29.50 -20.54
#